data_aeccc975e11d26cfc0a05a24780a8dfb
#
_entry.id   aeccc975e11d26cfc0a05a24780a8dfb
#
_cell.length_a   1.000
_cell.length_b   1.000
_cell.length_c   1.000
_cell.angle_alpha   90.00
_cell.angle_beta   90.00
_cell.angle_gamma   90.00
#
_symmetry.space_group_name_H-M   'P 1'
#
loop_
_entity.id
_entity.type
_entity.pdbx_description
1 polymer ?
#
loop_
_entity_poly.entity_id
_entity_poly.type
_entity_poly.pdbx_seq_one_letter_code
_entity_poly.pdbx_strand_id
1 'polypeptide(L)'
;MNTMTTYSGRKFDPMQMTPGDVYIEDIAHALSLLCRGGGQLTYFYSVGQHSLNCAAEAKARGWSERQQLACLLHDASEGYISDIIRPVKIYLTNYLEIESKIMGTILTHFGLDDLTEEENRRWKQIDDEILELELKTLLHGEADRAVPQLFSVPDLAEHTPGEIEVRFLQEAERLGVHGSDR
;
A
#
# COMPACT_ATOMS: atom_id res chain seq x y z
N MET A 1 2.55 18.94 21.14
CA MET A 1 2.53 17.48 21.35
C MET A 1 2.56 16.86 19.96
N ASN A 2 3.62 16.15 19.60
CA ASN A 2 3.84 15.64 18.24
C ASN A 2 3.35 14.18 18.07
N THR A 3 2.20 13.85 18.67
CA THR A 3 1.67 12.49 18.65
C THR A 3 0.43 12.40 17.78
N MET A 4 0.32 11.31 17.01
CA MET A 4 -0.91 10.88 16.34
C MET A 4 -1.61 9.80 17.15
N THR A 5 -2.88 9.58 16.88
CA THR A 5 -3.66 8.46 17.42
C THR A 5 -4.13 7.63 16.24
N THR A 6 -3.87 6.33 16.24
CA THR A 6 -4.30 5.41 15.18
C THR A 6 -5.73 4.91 15.40
N TYR A 7 -6.27 4.19 14.44
CA TYR A 7 -7.61 3.59 14.49
C TYR A 7 -7.78 2.65 15.71
N SER A 8 -6.76 1.86 16.03
CA SER A 8 -6.78 0.99 17.22
C SER A 8 -6.66 1.75 18.56
N GLY A 9 -6.56 3.09 18.52
CA GLY A 9 -6.45 3.95 19.72
C GLY A 9 -5.03 4.07 20.26
N ARG A 10 -4.00 3.59 19.56
CA ARG A 10 -2.60 3.74 19.96
C ARG A 10 -2.13 5.16 19.71
N LYS A 11 -1.23 5.62 20.57
CA LYS A 11 -0.75 6.99 20.55
C LYS A 11 0.76 7.04 20.61
N PHE A 12 1.39 7.54 19.55
CA PHE A 12 2.85 7.67 19.43
C PHE A 12 3.24 8.85 18.55
N ASP A 13 4.52 9.23 18.61
CA ASP A 13 5.13 10.18 17.67
C ASP A 13 5.59 9.42 16.43
N PRO A 14 5.05 9.70 15.22
CA PRO A 14 5.46 8.99 13.99
C PRO A 14 6.95 9.09 13.70
N MET A 15 7.59 10.18 14.14
CA MET A 15 9.03 10.36 13.97
C MET A 15 9.88 9.52 14.95
N GLN A 16 9.24 8.91 15.95
CA GLN A 16 9.84 7.99 16.93
C GLN A 16 9.20 6.60 16.88
N MET A 17 8.49 6.30 15.78
CA MET A 17 7.80 5.02 15.58
C MET A 17 8.77 3.85 15.70
N THR A 18 8.35 2.83 16.43
CA THR A 18 9.06 1.57 16.63
C THR A 18 8.25 0.42 16.01
N PRO A 19 8.86 -0.77 15.76
CA PRO A 19 8.11 -1.93 15.29
C PRO A 19 6.95 -2.34 16.22
N GLY A 20 7.02 -2.03 17.51
CA GLY A 20 5.93 -2.27 18.47
C GLY A 20 4.71 -1.36 18.31
N ASP A 21 4.82 -0.29 17.51
CA ASP A 21 3.73 0.64 17.22
C ASP A 21 2.98 0.27 15.92
N VAL A 22 3.46 -0.75 15.18
CA VAL A 22 2.90 -1.19 13.90
C VAL A 22 1.81 -2.22 14.12
N TYR A 23 0.63 -1.98 13.57
CA TYR A 23 -0.53 -2.88 13.61
C TYR A 23 -1.13 -2.99 12.22
N ILE A 24 -1.35 -4.24 11.79
CA ILE A 24 -1.93 -4.50 10.46
C ILE A 24 -3.34 -3.94 10.33
N GLU A 25 -4.11 -3.91 11.42
CA GLU A 25 -5.45 -3.36 11.47
C GLU A 25 -5.46 -1.84 11.22
N ASP A 26 -4.49 -1.11 11.80
CA ASP A 26 -4.34 0.33 11.56
C ASP A 26 -3.96 0.62 10.12
N ILE A 27 -3.06 -0.17 9.55
CA ILE A 27 -2.65 -0.07 8.15
C ILE A 27 -3.84 -0.37 7.22
N ALA A 28 -4.50 -1.51 7.41
CA ALA A 28 -5.63 -1.92 6.57
C ALA A 28 -6.76 -0.89 6.60
N HIS A 29 -7.11 -0.39 7.79
CA HIS A 29 -8.13 0.63 7.96
C HIS A 29 -7.76 1.93 7.24
N ALA A 30 -6.57 2.46 7.51
CA ALA A 30 -6.12 3.73 6.93
C ALA A 30 -6.02 3.65 5.40
N LEU A 31 -5.37 2.61 4.85
CA LEU A 31 -5.21 2.44 3.41
C LEU A 31 -6.56 2.22 2.68
N SER A 32 -7.54 1.62 3.35
CA SER A 32 -8.89 1.45 2.78
C SER A 32 -9.66 2.76 2.66
N LEU A 33 -9.36 3.75 3.51
CA LEU A 33 -9.98 5.08 3.51
C LEU A 33 -9.22 6.10 2.64
N LEU A 34 -7.94 5.88 2.35
CA LEU A 34 -7.14 6.78 1.53
C LEU A 34 -7.51 6.62 0.05
N CYS A 35 -8.05 7.69 -0.56
CA CYS A 35 -8.30 7.74 -1.99
C CYS A 35 -7.00 7.97 -2.76
N ARG A 36 -6.71 7.13 -3.76
CA ARG A 36 -5.54 7.30 -4.65
C ARG A 36 -5.69 8.51 -5.56
N GLY A 37 -4.57 8.94 -6.12
CA GLY A 37 -4.50 10.00 -7.12
C GLY A 37 -4.98 11.36 -6.61
N GLY A 38 -4.93 11.62 -5.31
CA GLY A 38 -5.40 12.86 -4.71
C GLY A 38 -6.90 13.10 -4.92
N GLY A 39 -7.70 12.05 -5.12
CA GLY A 39 -9.14 12.16 -5.37
C GLY A 39 -9.53 12.61 -6.78
N GLN A 40 -8.59 12.61 -7.74
CA GLN A 40 -8.87 13.01 -9.13
C GLN A 40 -9.43 11.87 -10.00
N LEU A 41 -9.70 10.71 -9.41
CA LEU A 41 -10.25 9.54 -10.09
C LEU A 41 -11.76 9.69 -10.35
N THR A 42 -12.29 8.89 -11.27
CA THR A 42 -13.72 8.93 -11.67
C THR A 42 -14.67 8.49 -10.55
N TYR A 43 -14.19 7.67 -9.63
CA TYR A 43 -14.89 7.22 -8.42
C TYR A 43 -13.86 6.88 -7.33
N PHE A 44 -14.35 6.56 -6.15
CA PHE A 44 -13.48 6.21 -5.04
C PHE A 44 -12.73 4.90 -5.32
N TYR A 45 -11.40 4.97 -5.25
CA TYR A 45 -10.49 3.85 -5.36
C TYR A 45 -9.35 4.04 -4.38
N SER A 46 -9.21 3.10 -3.44
CA SER A 46 -8.32 3.28 -2.31
C SER A 46 -6.90 2.77 -2.54
N VAL A 47 -5.95 3.27 -1.75
CA VAL A 47 -4.59 2.73 -1.66
C VAL A 47 -4.62 1.25 -1.26
N GLY A 48 -5.51 0.87 -0.33
CA GLY A 48 -5.68 -0.54 0.08
C GLY A 48 -6.12 -1.44 -1.07
N GLN A 49 -7.00 -0.97 -1.97
CA GLN A 49 -7.42 -1.73 -3.15
C GLN A 49 -6.29 -1.89 -4.16
N HIS A 50 -5.50 -0.84 -4.39
CA HIS A 50 -4.28 -0.91 -5.19
C HIS A 50 -3.30 -1.95 -4.64
N SER A 51 -3.03 -1.92 -3.35
CA SER A 51 -2.13 -2.87 -2.68
C SER A 51 -2.60 -4.32 -2.83
N LEU A 52 -3.91 -4.57 -2.74
CA LEU A 52 -4.50 -5.89 -3.01
C LEU A 52 -4.27 -6.34 -4.46
N ASN A 53 -4.43 -5.45 -5.43
CA ASN A 53 -4.15 -5.75 -6.83
C ASN A 53 -2.67 -6.05 -7.07
N CYS A 54 -1.76 -5.33 -6.43
CA CYS A 54 -0.32 -5.61 -6.48
C CYS A 54 0.03 -6.99 -5.90
N ALA A 55 -0.55 -7.36 -4.76
CA ALA A 55 -0.36 -8.68 -4.16
C ALA A 55 -0.95 -9.80 -5.04
N ALA A 56 -2.12 -9.58 -5.65
CA ALA A 56 -2.74 -10.53 -6.57
C ALA A 56 -1.91 -10.74 -7.84
N GLU A 57 -1.31 -9.69 -8.37
CA GLU A 57 -0.40 -9.78 -9.51
C GLU A 57 0.87 -10.57 -9.16
N ALA A 58 1.48 -10.31 -8.00
CA ALA A 58 2.63 -11.09 -7.51
C ALA A 58 2.30 -12.57 -7.38
N LYS A 59 1.11 -12.90 -6.86
CA LYS A 59 0.60 -14.27 -6.76
C LYS A 59 0.40 -14.90 -8.15
N ALA A 60 -0.20 -14.18 -9.09
CA ALA A 60 -0.41 -14.66 -10.46
C ALA A 60 0.89 -14.95 -11.19
N ARG A 61 1.97 -14.21 -10.88
CA ARG A 61 3.34 -14.46 -11.37
C ARG A 61 4.03 -15.64 -10.69
N GLY A 62 3.39 -16.28 -9.69
CA GLY A 62 3.96 -17.39 -8.94
C GLY A 62 5.08 -16.99 -7.97
N TRP A 63 5.10 -15.72 -7.52
CA TRP A 63 6.10 -15.26 -6.57
C TRP A 63 5.82 -15.75 -5.15
N SER A 64 6.86 -15.81 -4.32
CA SER A 64 6.76 -16.27 -2.93
C SER A 64 5.77 -15.45 -2.11
N GLU A 65 5.22 -16.04 -1.04
CA GLU A 65 4.34 -15.34 -0.10
C GLU A 65 5.01 -14.11 0.50
N ARG A 66 6.31 -14.19 0.79
CA ARG A 66 7.13 -13.05 1.21
C ARG A 66 7.08 -11.89 0.19
N GLN A 67 7.20 -12.19 -1.10
CA GLN A 67 7.15 -11.19 -2.16
C GLN A 67 5.73 -10.64 -2.37
N GLN A 68 4.70 -11.50 -2.21
CA GLN A 68 3.31 -11.06 -2.22
C GLN A 68 3.01 -10.12 -1.04
N LEU A 69 3.55 -10.42 0.16
CA LEU A 69 3.42 -9.55 1.33
C LEU A 69 4.14 -8.20 1.11
N ALA A 70 5.32 -8.21 0.51
CA ALA A 70 6.01 -6.97 0.16
C ALA A 70 5.17 -6.11 -0.80
N CYS A 71 4.49 -6.73 -1.78
CA CYS A 71 3.56 -6.03 -2.67
C CYS A 71 2.31 -5.52 -1.94
N LEU A 72 1.78 -6.26 -0.96
CA LEU A 72 0.64 -5.82 -0.16
C LEU A 72 0.97 -4.61 0.72
N LEU A 73 2.20 -4.54 1.23
CA LEU A 73 2.61 -3.54 2.22
C LEU A 73 3.44 -2.39 1.63
N HIS A 74 3.69 -2.33 0.32
CA HIS A 74 4.62 -1.37 -0.28
C HIS A 74 4.25 0.11 -0.03
N ASP A 75 2.95 0.41 0.11
CA ASP A 75 2.41 1.74 0.43
C ASP A 75 1.95 1.86 1.91
N ALA A 76 2.34 0.92 2.79
CA ALA A 76 1.83 0.88 4.16
C ALA A 76 2.17 2.14 4.98
N SER A 77 3.27 2.83 4.67
CA SER A 77 3.64 4.11 5.29
C SER A 77 2.59 5.20 5.06
N GLU A 78 1.86 5.16 3.96
CA GLU A 78 0.83 6.14 3.63
C GLU A 78 -0.33 6.15 4.63
N GLY A 79 -0.58 5.04 5.32
CA GLY A 79 -1.51 4.98 6.45
C GLY A 79 -1.17 5.93 7.60
N TYR A 80 0.07 6.42 7.67
CA TYR A 80 0.55 7.34 8.71
C TYR A 80 0.84 8.76 8.20
N ILE A 81 1.13 8.92 6.90
CA ILE A 81 1.59 10.19 6.31
C ILE A 81 0.81 10.63 5.06
N SER A 82 -0.22 9.86 4.68
CA SER A 82 -1.06 10.07 3.49
C SER A 82 -0.39 9.77 2.15
N ASP A 83 -1.22 9.51 1.12
CA ASP A 83 -0.80 9.37 -0.27
C ASP A 83 -0.47 10.74 -0.88
N ILE A 84 0.68 10.85 -1.49
CA ILE A 84 1.11 12.03 -2.26
C ILE A 84 1.34 11.61 -3.72
N ILE A 85 0.63 12.25 -4.65
CA ILE A 85 0.77 11.96 -6.08
C ILE A 85 2.21 12.13 -6.57
N ARG A 86 2.72 11.19 -7.38
CA ARG A 86 4.12 11.15 -7.86
C ARG A 86 4.63 12.48 -8.43
N PRO A 87 3.86 13.24 -9.25
CA PRO A 87 4.33 14.52 -9.79
C PRO A 87 4.67 15.59 -8.75
N VAL A 88 4.12 15.48 -7.54
CA VAL A 88 4.41 16.38 -6.41
C VAL A 88 5.45 15.77 -5.48
N LYS A 89 5.34 14.46 -5.23
CA LYS A 89 6.18 13.71 -4.29
C LYS A 89 7.68 13.88 -4.54
N ILE A 90 8.10 13.93 -5.80
CA ILE A 90 9.51 14.09 -6.20
C ILE A 90 10.14 15.41 -5.74
N TYR A 91 9.34 16.42 -5.42
CA TYR A 91 9.80 17.73 -4.92
C TYR A 91 9.77 17.84 -3.39
N LEU A 92 9.26 16.82 -2.70
CA LEU A 92 9.10 16.80 -1.24
C LEU A 92 10.20 15.94 -0.60
N THR A 93 11.44 16.42 -0.60
CA THR A 93 12.60 15.64 -0.15
C THR A 93 12.49 15.22 1.32
N ASN A 94 12.02 16.11 2.20
CA ASN A 94 11.78 15.78 3.60
C ASN A 94 10.67 14.76 3.81
N TYR A 95 9.64 14.76 2.96
CA TYR A 95 8.59 13.74 2.97
C TYR A 95 9.18 12.36 2.63
N LEU A 96 10.02 12.27 1.59
CA LEU A 96 10.66 11.02 1.19
C LEU A 96 11.55 10.43 2.29
N GLU A 97 12.26 11.28 3.05
CA GLU A 97 13.06 10.86 4.21
C GLU A 97 12.17 10.28 5.33
N ILE A 98 11.06 10.96 5.63
CA ILE A 98 10.09 10.53 6.64
C ILE A 98 9.42 9.21 6.20
N GLU A 99 8.97 9.14 4.96
CA GLU A 99 8.37 7.95 4.36
C GLU A 99 9.30 6.74 4.45
N SER A 100 10.55 6.91 4.04
CA SER A 100 11.57 5.86 4.10
C SER A 100 11.80 5.35 5.53
N LYS A 101 11.82 6.25 6.50
CA LYS A 101 12.00 5.90 7.92
C LYS A 101 10.81 5.08 8.44
N ILE A 102 9.58 5.55 8.20
CA ILE A 102 8.36 4.86 8.64
C ILE A 102 8.24 3.51 7.95
N MET A 103 8.47 3.47 6.62
CA MET A 103 8.43 2.23 5.85
C MET A 103 9.47 1.22 6.34
N GLY A 104 10.69 1.66 6.65
CA GLY A 104 11.72 0.79 7.24
C GLY A 104 11.27 0.16 8.56
N THR A 105 10.61 0.93 9.43
CA THR A 105 10.03 0.42 10.69
C THR A 105 8.93 -0.62 10.44
N ILE A 106 8.05 -0.37 9.45
CA ILE A 106 6.99 -1.30 9.06
C ILE A 106 7.59 -2.60 8.51
N LEU A 107 8.54 -2.51 7.60
CA LEU A 107 9.21 -3.68 7.02
C LEU A 107 9.92 -4.51 8.11
N THR A 108 10.57 -3.87 9.07
CA THR A 108 11.19 -4.57 10.21
C THR A 108 10.15 -5.31 11.04
N HIS A 109 8.99 -4.71 11.30
CA HIS A 109 7.90 -5.38 12.04
C HIS A 109 7.43 -6.66 11.35
N PHE A 110 7.30 -6.65 10.03
CA PHE A 110 6.82 -7.80 9.25
C PHE A 110 7.93 -8.73 8.74
N GLY A 111 9.18 -8.54 9.18
CA GLY A 111 10.31 -9.39 8.78
C GLY A 111 10.68 -9.26 7.30
N LEU A 112 10.51 -8.05 6.73
CA LEU A 112 10.80 -7.71 5.35
C LEU A 112 11.97 -6.71 5.21
N ASP A 113 12.71 -6.45 6.28
CA ASP A 113 13.83 -5.48 6.30
C ASP A 113 15.09 -5.95 5.57
N ASP A 114 15.15 -7.24 5.22
CA ASP A 114 16.23 -7.87 4.45
C ASP A 114 15.83 -8.20 3.00
N LEU A 115 14.83 -7.52 2.43
CA LEU A 115 14.49 -7.66 1.01
C LEU A 115 15.71 -7.35 0.14
N THR A 116 16.01 -8.26 -0.79
CA THR A 116 17.09 -8.09 -1.75
C THR A 116 16.77 -6.97 -2.74
N GLU A 117 17.80 -6.46 -3.44
CA GLU A 117 17.60 -5.47 -4.52
C GLU A 117 16.65 -6.00 -5.61
N GLU A 118 16.72 -7.30 -5.91
CA GLU A 118 15.82 -7.95 -6.88
C GLU A 118 14.37 -7.95 -6.38
N GLU A 119 14.13 -8.30 -5.11
CA GLU A 119 12.79 -8.30 -4.52
C GLU A 119 12.21 -6.87 -4.46
N ASN A 120 13.04 -5.89 -4.13
CA ASN A 120 12.65 -4.48 -4.15
C ASN A 120 12.31 -4.00 -5.58
N ARG A 121 13.07 -4.40 -6.58
CA ARG A 121 12.77 -4.07 -7.98
C ARG A 121 11.46 -4.71 -8.44
N ARG A 122 11.17 -5.94 -8.01
CA ARG A 122 9.96 -6.68 -8.40
C ARG A 122 8.67 -6.01 -7.91
N TRP A 123 8.55 -5.69 -6.62
CA TRP A 123 7.34 -5.06 -6.14
C TRP A 123 7.14 -3.68 -6.78
N LYS A 124 8.22 -2.93 -6.98
CA LYS A 124 8.15 -1.63 -7.66
C LYS A 124 7.72 -1.76 -9.12
N GLN A 125 8.16 -2.79 -9.81
CA GLN A 125 7.70 -3.08 -11.17
C GLN A 125 6.20 -3.33 -11.20
N ILE A 126 5.66 -4.13 -10.27
CA ILE A 126 4.22 -4.38 -10.19
C ILE A 126 3.45 -3.09 -9.88
N ASP A 127 3.90 -2.28 -8.93
CA ASP A 127 3.28 -0.99 -8.62
C ASP A 127 3.18 -0.12 -9.89
N ASP A 128 4.30 0.03 -10.62
CA ASP A 128 4.33 0.81 -11.86
C ASP A 128 3.39 0.24 -12.94
N GLU A 129 3.33 -1.07 -13.12
CA GLU A 129 2.50 -1.72 -14.13
C GLU A 129 1.00 -1.65 -13.80
N ILE A 130 0.62 -1.85 -12.53
CA ILE A 130 -0.76 -1.70 -12.05
C ILE A 130 -1.19 -0.23 -12.18
N LEU A 131 -0.33 0.72 -11.82
CA LEU A 131 -0.60 2.15 -11.96
C LEU A 131 -0.94 2.52 -13.41
N GLU A 132 -0.26 1.97 -14.44
CA GLU A 132 -0.57 2.27 -15.83
C GLU A 132 -2.01 1.86 -16.20
N LEU A 133 -2.49 0.71 -15.71
CA LEU A 133 -3.87 0.28 -15.89
C LEU A 133 -4.86 1.16 -15.13
N GLU A 134 -4.54 1.53 -13.89
CA GLU A 134 -5.36 2.41 -13.06
C GLU A 134 -5.53 3.78 -13.72
N LEU A 135 -4.43 4.40 -14.16
CA LEU A 135 -4.46 5.70 -14.83
C LEU A 135 -5.31 5.64 -16.11
N LYS A 136 -5.13 4.60 -16.94
CA LYS A 136 -5.92 4.41 -18.15
C LYS A 136 -7.41 4.31 -17.88
N THR A 137 -7.78 3.60 -16.80
CA THR A 137 -9.17 3.23 -16.53
C THR A 137 -9.91 4.26 -15.67
N LEU A 138 -9.20 4.84 -14.70
CA LEU A 138 -9.79 5.64 -13.64
C LEU A 138 -9.64 7.16 -13.85
N LEU A 139 -8.80 7.60 -14.80
CA LEU A 139 -8.61 9.01 -15.10
C LEU A 139 -9.22 9.38 -16.46
N HIS A 140 -9.90 10.49 -16.50
CA HIS A 140 -10.36 11.08 -17.77
C HIS A 140 -9.15 11.55 -18.60
N GLY A 141 -9.18 11.26 -19.90
CA GLY A 141 -8.14 11.70 -20.85
C GLY A 141 -6.95 10.74 -21.00
N GLU A 142 -6.92 9.63 -20.27
CA GLU A 142 -5.80 8.65 -20.28
C GLU A 142 -6.12 7.36 -21.05
N ALA A 143 -7.22 7.32 -21.82
CA ALA A 143 -7.71 6.11 -22.51
C ALA A 143 -6.70 5.51 -23.50
N ASP A 144 -5.80 6.31 -24.09
CA ASP A 144 -4.80 5.89 -25.07
C ASP A 144 -3.50 5.38 -24.40
N ARG A 145 -3.43 5.36 -23.04
CA ARG A 145 -2.26 4.89 -22.32
C ARG A 145 -1.96 3.42 -22.63
N ALA A 146 -0.70 3.13 -22.88
CA ALA A 146 -0.22 1.76 -23.05
C ALA A 146 -0.17 1.06 -21.68
N VAL A 147 -0.79 -0.11 -21.56
CA VAL A 147 -0.79 -0.92 -20.34
C VAL A 147 0.09 -2.14 -20.57
N PRO A 148 1.05 -2.44 -19.68
CA PRO A 148 1.83 -3.67 -19.71
C PRO A 148 0.94 -4.92 -19.60
N GLN A 149 1.45 -6.05 -20.05
CA GLN A 149 0.74 -7.31 -19.89
C GLN A 149 0.78 -7.74 -18.42
N LEU A 150 -0.38 -7.85 -17.80
CA LEU A 150 -0.55 -8.37 -16.46
C LEU A 150 -0.90 -9.86 -16.49
N PHE A 151 -0.60 -10.58 -15.41
CA PHE A 151 -0.89 -11.99 -15.21
C PHE A 151 -2.17 -12.21 -14.42
N SER A 152 -2.58 -11.21 -13.66
CA SER A 152 -3.88 -11.15 -12.96
C SER A 152 -4.88 -10.29 -13.72
N VAL A 153 -6.11 -10.24 -13.21
CA VAL A 153 -7.13 -9.27 -13.62
C VAL A 153 -7.35 -8.34 -12.42
N PRO A 154 -6.74 -7.15 -12.38
CA PRO A 154 -6.95 -6.21 -11.28
C PRO A 154 -8.40 -5.82 -11.12
N ASP A 155 -8.86 -5.80 -9.88
CA ASP A 155 -10.20 -5.34 -9.51
C ASP A 155 -10.18 -3.80 -9.43
N LEU A 156 -10.76 -3.16 -10.42
CA LEU A 156 -10.90 -1.69 -10.49
C LEU A 156 -12.33 -1.22 -10.23
N ALA A 157 -13.24 -2.11 -9.82
CA ALA A 157 -14.60 -1.71 -9.47
C ALA A 157 -14.60 -0.83 -8.21
N GLU A 158 -15.63 0.01 -8.09
CA GLU A 158 -15.84 0.79 -6.87
C GLU A 158 -16.26 -0.12 -5.72
N HIS A 159 -15.54 -0.03 -4.60
CA HIS A 159 -15.82 -0.76 -3.36
C HIS A 159 -15.93 0.19 -2.18
N THR A 160 -16.66 -0.20 -1.16
CA THR A 160 -16.67 0.52 0.11
C THR A 160 -15.34 0.32 0.85
N PRO A 161 -14.88 1.33 1.62
CA PRO A 161 -13.68 1.18 2.45
C PRO A 161 -13.73 -0.05 3.36
N GLY A 162 -14.89 -0.36 3.96
CA GLY A 162 -15.03 -1.53 4.83
C GLY A 162 -14.86 -2.87 4.12
N GLU A 163 -15.30 -3.00 2.85
CA GLU A 163 -15.04 -4.19 2.05
C GLU A 163 -13.55 -4.36 1.75
N ILE A 164 -12.86 -3.27 1.43
CA ILE A 164 -11.42 -3.30 1.16
C ILE A 164 -10.63 -3.62 2.43
N GLU A 165 -10.98 -3.03 3.57
CA GLU A 165 -10.35 -3.32 4.87
C GLU A 165 -10.43 -4.82 5.20
N VAL A 166 -11.61 -5.41 5.08
CA VAL A 166 -11.80 -6.85 5.32
C VAL A 166 -10.95 -7.71 4.37
N ARG A 167 -10.94 -7.39 3.07
CA ARG A 167 -10.14 -8.11 2.07
C ARG A 167 -8.64 -7.97 2.33
N PHE A 168 -8.19 -6.78 2.74
CA PHE A 168 -6.79 -6.52 3.07
C PHE A 168 -6.33 -7.36 4.26
N LEU A 169 -7.12 -7.42 5.33
CA LEU A 169 -6.84 -8.24 6.51
C LEU A 169 -6.85 -9.74 6.18
N GLN A 170 -7.80 -10.21 5.37
CA GLN A 170 -7.84 -11.60 4.92
C GLN A 170 -6.61 -11.97 4.10
N GLU A 171 -6.16 -11.10 3.21
CA GLU A 171 -4.96 -11.34 2.41
C GLU A 171 -3.68 -11.30 3.29
N ALA A 172 -3.60 -10.38 4.24
CA ALA A 172 -2.51 -10.35 5.22
C ALA A 172 -2.47 -11.64 6.04
N GLU A 173 -3.60 -12.12 6.54
CA GLU A 173 -3.70 -13.38 7.27
C GLU A 173 -3.27 -14.59 6.43
N ARG A 174 -3.70 -14.66 5.17
CA ARG A 174 -3.26 -15.69 4.22
C ARG A 174 -1.74 -15.70 4.04
N LEU A 175 -1.11 -14.53 4.12
CA LEU A 175 0.34 -14.33 3.99
C LEU A 175 1.09 -14.48 5.34
N GLY A 176 0.41 -15.01 6.37
CA GLY A 176 1.00 -15.30 7.67
C GLY A 176 1.08 -14.12 8.64
N VAL A 177 0.44 -13.00 8.32
CA VAL A 177 0.33 -11.85 9.21
C VAL A 177 -0.95 -11.97 10.03
N HIS A 178 -0.82 -12.20 11.32
CA HIS A 178 -1.97 -12.28 12.23
C HIS A 178 -2.15 -10.97 12.97
N GLY A 179 -3.40 -10.53 13.06
CA GLY A 179 -3.76 -9.38 13.89
C GLY A 179 -3.41 -9.65 15.35
N SER A 180 -3.11 -8.59 16.09
CA SER A 180 -2.90 -8.71 17.54
C SER A 180 -4.24 -9.06 18.19
N ASP A 181 -4.24 -10.08 19.06
CA ASP A 181 -5.35 -10.34 19.95
C ASP A 181 -5.68 -9.05 20.73
N ARG A 182 -6.91 -8.56 20.58
CA ARG A 182 -7.43 -7.38 21.27
C ARG A 182 -7.63 -7.65 22.75
#